data_65d93c595199f98fc7cfb26bc04878ea
#
_entry.id   65d93c595199f98fc7cfb26bc04878ea
#
_cell.length_a   1.000
_cell.length_b   1.000
_cell.length_c   1.000
_cell.angle_alpha   90.00
_cell.angle_beta   90.00
_cell.angle_gamma   90.00
#
_symmetry.space_group_name_H-M   'P 1'
#
loop_
_entity.id
_entity.type
_entity.pdbx_description
1 polymer ?
#
loop_
_entity_poly.entity_id
_entity_poly.type
_entity_poly.pdbx_seq_one_letter_code
_entity_poly.pdbx_strand_id
1 'polypeptide(L)'
;SQEIGNLVMALGTGIGRDEFNIKKLRYHKIVIMTDADVDGAHIRTLLLTFFFRQMPELIEGGYLYIAQPPLFKVSRGRSEVYLKDQPALDEYLIEQGIEGALLRLSNGEEIIGTDLMRVVEEERQLKRIVDAFPTHYPRHILEQAAIAGAFVPGAVDRDLQGMADAVARRLDLIALEYERGWQGRPTQDRGMRLARILRGVEEVRNLDGAMLRSGEARRTGLLTQSLQDTYGGTCTLVRKDRVQVINGPLTLLSAILEEGEKG
;
A
#
# COMPACT_ATOMS: atom_id res chain seq x y z
N SER A 1 40.00 14.98 -4.85
CA SER A 1 39.64 15.29 -6.24
C SER A 1 39.56 16.81 -6.40
N GLN A 2 39.67 17.28 -7.62
CA GLN A 2 39.62 18.71 -7.93
C GLN A 2 38.28 19.31 -7.54
N GLU A 3 37.18 18.55 -7.68
CA GLU A 3 35.82 18.95 -7.32
C GLU A 3 35.68 19.23 -5.81
N ILE A 4 36.27 18.37 -4.97
CA ILE A 4 36.30 18.59 -3.52
C ILE A 4 37.11 19.85 -3.18
N GLY A 5 38.25 20.09 -3.84
CA GLY A 5 39.00 21.33 -3.67
C GLY A 5 38.17 22.57 -4.03
N ASN A 6 37.46 22.53 -5.14
CA ASN A 6 36.59 23.62 -5.58
C ASN A 6 35.45 23.85 -4.57
N LEU A 7 34.85 22.78 -4.04
CA LEU A 7 33.79 22.85 -3.02
C LEU A 7 34.33 23.55 -1.75
N VAL A 8 35.49 23.14 -1.24
CA VAL A 8 36.12 23.74 -0.05
C VAL A 8 36.42 25.23 -0.26
N MET A 9 36.99 25.58 -1.43
CA MET A 9 37.24 26.97 -1.79
C MET A 9 35.97 27.80 -1.89
N ALA A 10 34.90 27.23 -2.45
CA ALA A 10 33.60 27.91 -2.55
C ALA A 10 33.01 28.21 -1.17
N LEU A 11 33.06 27.26 -0.24
CA LEU A 11 32.57 27.43 1.13
C LEU A 11 33.38 28.48 1.92
N GLY A 12 34.68 28.55 1.66
CA GLY A 12 35.57 29.55 2.28
C GLY A 12 36.01 29.24 3.72
N THR A 13 35.61 28.08 4.26
CA THR A 13 35.82 27.70 5.68
C THR A 13 37.18 27.02 5.95
N GLY A 14 37.89 26.58 4.92
CA GLY A 14 38.98 25.60 5.06
C GLY A 14 38.44 24.17 5.28
N ILE A 15 39.35 23.23 5.55
CA ILE A 15 39.04 21.81 5.73
C ILE A 15 39.88 21.21 6.86
N GLY A 16 39.32 20.24 7.59
CA GLY A 16 40.00 19.51 8.66
C GLY A 16 40.00 20.30 10.01
N ARG A 17 40.36 19.60 11.08
CA ARG A 17 40.21 20.10 12.44
C ARG A 17 41.01 21.37 12.75
N ASP A 18 42.14 21.57 12.08
CA ASP A 18 43.08 22.65 12.38
C ASP A 18 42.83 23.92 11.55
N GLU A 19 42.27 23.76 10.34
CA GLU A 19 42.11 24.88 9.39
C GLU A 19 40.64 25.32 9.22
N PHE A 20 39.68 24.50 9.65
CA PHE A 20 38.25 24.81 9.52
C PHE A 20 37.85 25.99 10.43
N ASN A 21 37.15 26.96 9.84
CA ASN A 21 36.62 28.10 10.57
C ASN A 21 35.22 28.47 10.07
N ILE A 22 34.20 28.11 10.85
CA ILE A 22 32.79 28.36 10.55
C ILE A 22 32.47 29.85 10.33
N LYS A 23 33.21 30.78 10.99
CA LYS A 23 33.00 32.23 10.83
C LYS A 23 33.34 32.76 9.44
N LYS A 24 34.11 31.97 8.66
CA LYS A 24 34.46 32.30 7.28
C LYS A 24 33.44 31.73 6.28
N LEU A 25 32.42 31.02 6.73
CA LEU A 25 31.40 30.43 5.86
C LEU A 25 30.69 31.53 5.04
N ARG A 26 30.63 31.32 3.74
CA ARG A 26 30.06 32.30 2.78
C ARG A 26 28.58 32.10 2.54
N TYR A 27 27.99 30.98 2.98
CA TYR A 27 26.63 30.58 2.70
C TYR A 27 25.87 30.26 3.97
N HIS A 28 24.62 30.70 4.04
CA HIS A 28 23.72 30.37 5.15
C HIS A 28 23.06 29.00 4.99
N LYS A 29 23.01 28.47 3.76
CA LYS A 29 22.45 27.15 3.44
C LYS A 29 23.30 26.49 2.37
N ILE A 30 23.69 25.24 2.64
CA ILE A 30 24.39 24.37 1.72
C ILE A 30 23.44 23.23 1.40
N VAL A 31 23.00 23.10 0.15
CA VAL A 31 22.01 22.12 -0.24
C VAL A 31 22.66 21.04 -1.09
N ILE A 32 22.67 19.81 -0.61
CA ILE A 32 23.04 18.64 -1.40
C ILE A 32 21.83 18.24 -2.26
N MET A 33 21.98 18.31 -3.56
CA MET A 33 20.96 17.90 -4.51
C MET A 33 21.55 16.85 -5.45
N THR A 34 21.05 15.64 -5.36
CA THR A 34 21.45 14.50 -6.22
C THR A 34 20.20 13.91 -6.86
N ASP A 35 20.36 13.18 -7.95
CA ASP A 35 19.27 12.46 -8.58
C ASP A 35 18.61 11.45 -7.63
N ALA A 36 17.36 11.13 -7.88
CA ALA A 36 16.57 10.22 -7.04
C ALA A 36 16.83 8.73 -7.38
N ASP A 37 17.97 8.41 -8.00
CA ASP A 37 18.38 7.06 -8.35
C ASP A 37 19.44 6.49 -7.38
N VAL A 38 19.92 5.28 -7.67
CA VAL A 38 20.92 4.57 -6.85
C VAL A 38 22.26 5.30 -6.82
N ASP A 39 22.70 5.84 -7.95
CA ASP A 39 23.97 6.55 -8.08
C ASP A 39 23.91 7.87 -7.31
N GLY A 40 22.80 8.61 -7.41
CA GLY A 40 22.58 9.82 -6.63
C GLY A 40 22.55 9.56 -5.11
N ALA A 41 21.98 8.44 -4.67
CA ALA A 41 22.00 8.03 -3.27
C ALA A 41 23.43 7.74 -2.78
N HIS A 42 24.26 7.11 -3.62
CA HIS A 42 25.67 6.86 -3.32
C HIS A 42 26.48 8.15 -3.23
N ILE A 43 26.34 9.06 -4.21
CA ILE A 43 26.99 10.38 -4.21
C ILE A 43 26.59 11.17 -2.95
N ARG A 44 25.31 11.19 -2.59
CA ARG A 44 24.83 11.85 -1.37
C ARG A 44 25.50 11.28 -0.12
N THR A 45 25.62 9.96 -0.01
CA THR A 45 26.28 9.30 1.12
C THR A 45 27.75 9.69 1.23
N LEU A 46 28.46 9.75 0.10
CA LEU A 46 29.85 10.17 0.06
C LEU A 46 30.02 11.63 0.50
N LEU A 47 29.17 12.54 0.02
CA LEU A 47 29.21 13.95 0.41
C LEU A 47 28.88 14.14 1.89
N LEU A 48 27.84 13.45 2.41
CA LEU A 48 27.51 13.49 3.84
C LEU A 48 28.66 12.97 4.71
N THR A 49 29.32 11.88 4.29
CA THR A 49 30.48 11.33 4.99
C THR A 49 31.65 12.32 4.98
N PHE A 50 31.87 13.00 3.85
CA PHE A 50 32.88 14.05 3.74
C PHE A 50 32.60 15.19 4.70
N PHE A 51 31.40 15.78 4.70
CA PHE A 51 31.03 16.87 5.60
C PHE A 51 31.13 16.45 7.07
N PHE A 52 30.63 15.26 7.40
CA PHE A 52 30.69 14.74 8.78
C PHE A 52 32.11 14.58 9.30
N ARG A 53 33.04 14.13 8.45
CA ARG A 53 34.43 13.90 8.85
C ARG A 53 35.31 15.15 8.83
N GLN A 54 35.06 16.05 7.89
CA GLN A 54 35.95 17.18 7.61
C GLN A 54 35.39 18.53 8.05
N MET A 55 34.08 18.65 8.21
CA MET A 55 33.40 19.92 8.53
C MET A 55 32.15 19.66 9.42
N PRO A 56 32.28 18.99 10.57
CA PRO A 56 31.15 18.59 11.41
C PRO A 56 30.30 19.81 11.87
N GLU A 57 30.92 20.98 12.09
CA GLU A 57 30.24 22.18 12.52
C GLU A 57 29.21 22.70 11.51
N LEU A 58 29.33 22.35 10.22
CA LEU A 58 28.29 22.66 9.21
C LEU A 58 27.01 21.87 9.46
N ILE A 59 27.13 20.65 9.98
CA ILE A 59 25.99 19.80 10.34
C ILE A 59 25.40 20.26 11.67
N GLU A 60 26.25 20.41 12.69
CA GLU A 60 25.85 20.82 14.04
C GLU A 60 25.22 22.23 14.06
N GLY A 61 25.73 23.13 13.23
CA GLY A 61 25.21 24.48 13.06
C GLY A 61 23.95 24.59 12.17
N GLY A 62 23.49 23.47 11.58
CA GLY A 62 22.29 23.44 10.75
C GLY A 62 22.43 24.13 9.38
N TYR A 63 23.65 24.21 8.85
CA TYR A 63 23.90 24.82 7.52
C TYR A 63 23.70 23.84 6.37
N LEU A 64 23.76 22.51 6.63
CA LEU A 64 23.68 21.49 5.61
C LEU A 64 22.24 20.98 5.45
N TYR A 65 21.74 20.99 4.22
CA TYR A 65 20.42 20.52 3.83
C TYR A 65 20.52 19.47 2.75
N ILE A 66 19.54 18.56 2.71
CA ILE A 66 19.41 17.57 1.66
C ILE A 66 18.14 17.90 0.88
N ALA A 67 18.27 18.16 -0.41
CA ALA A 67 17.12 18.29 -1.28
C ALA A 67 16.44 16.94 -1.47
N GLN A 68 15.12 16.93 -1.41
CA GLN A 68 14.29 15.78 -1.75
C GLN A 68 13.54 16.11 -3.04
N PRO A 69 14.14 15.81 -4.22
CA PRO A 69 13.43 16.02 -5.46
C PRO A 69 12.19 15.13 -5.53
N PRO A 70 11.10 15.59 -6.17
CA PRO A 70 9.92 14.78 -6.37
C PRO A 70 10.26 13.56 -7.26
N LEU A 71 9.70 12.39 -6.91
CA LEU A 71 9.89 11.16 -7.69
C LEU A 71 9.01 11.09 -8.91
N PHE A 72 7.84 11.77 -8.87
CA PHE A 72 6.84 11.72 -9.92
C PHE A 72 6.45 13.11 -10.39
N LYS A 73 6.21 13.22 -11.69
CA LYS A 73 5.54 14.34 -12.34
C LYS A 73 4.29 13.80 -13.01
N VAL A 74 3.13 14.26 -12.60
CA VAL A 74 1.86 13.94 -13.23
C VAL A 74 1.43 15.13 -14.08
N SER A 75 1.12 14.90 -15.35
CA SER A 75 0.64 15.92 -16.27
C SER A 75 -0.77 15.56 -16.71
N ARG A 76 -1.73 16.46 -16.47
CA ARG A 76 -3.12 16.29 -16.87
C ARG A 76 -3.58 17.53 -17.64
N GLY A 77 -3.68 17.40 -18.94
CA GLY A 77 -3.96 18.54 -19.82
C GLY A 77 -2.87 19.63 -19.71
N ARG A 78 -3.21 20.80 -19.16
CA ARG A 78 -2.28 21.90 -18.91
C ARG A 78 -1.76 21.95 -17.47
N SER A 79 -2.25 21.09 -16.60
CA SER A 79 -1.83 21.05 -15.20
C SER A 79 -0.67 20.07 -15.02
N GLU A 80 0.33 20.48 -14.24
CA GLU A 80 1.45 19.64 -13.84
C GLU A 80 1.54 19.64 -12.32
N VAL A 81 1.63 18.44 -11.74
CA VAL A 81 1.79 18.25 -10.29
C VAL A 81 3.03 17.41 -10.04
N TYR A 82 3.86 17.87 -9.12
CA TYR A 82 5.05 17.14 -8.69
C TYR A 82 4.78 16.45 -7.35
N LEU A 83 4.98 15.13 -7.30
CA LEU A 83 4.68 14.30 -6.15
C LEU A 83 5.98 13.69 -5.60
N LYS A 84 6.16 13.80 -4.29
CA LYS A 84 7.44 13.50 -3.63
C LYS A 84 7.77 12.02 -3.56
N ASP A 85 6.77 11.15 -3.45
CA ASP A 85 6.92 9.72 -3.20
C ASP A 85 5.71 8.93 -3.71
N GLN A 86 5.80 7.60 -3.67
CA GLN A 86 4.72 6.71 -4.07
C GLN A 86 3.42 6.92 -3.28
N PRO A 87 3.44 7.10 -1.93
CA PRO A 87 2.22 7.41 -1.19
C PRO A 87 1.50 8.66 -1.68
N ALA A 88 2.24 9.72 -2.04
CA ALA A 88 1.65 10.95 -2.58
C ALA A 88 1.04 10.72 -3.97
N LEU A 89 1.66 9.87 -4.80
CA LEU A 89 1.09 9.48 -6.09
C LEU A 89 -0.20 8.68 -5.89
N ASP A 90 -0.21 7.69 -5.00
CA ASP A 90 -1.40 6.88 -4.71
C ASP A 90 -2.56 7.76 -4.21
N GLU A 91 -2.27 8.71 -3.31
CA GLU A 91 -3.26 9.66 -2.79
C GLU A 91 -3.86 10.51 -3.91
N TYR A 92 -3.01 11.08 -4.76
CA TYR A 92 -3.44 11.85 -5.93
C TYR A 92 -4.32 11.01 -6.88
N LEU A 93 -3.91 9.79 -7.19
CA LEU A 93 -4.66 8.88 -8.08
C LEU A 93 -6.02 8.50 -7.47
N ILE A 94 -6.08 8.28 -6.16
CA ILE A 94 -7.32 7.97 -5.46
C ILE A 94 -8.27 9.17 -5.51
N GLU A 95 -7.80 10.38 -5.22
CA GLU A 95 -8.62 11.60 -5.31
C GLU A 95 -9.22 11.76 -6.71
N GLN A 96 -8.41 11.59 -7.75
CA GLN A 96 -8.87 11.66 -9.13
C GLN A 96 -9.82 10.50 -9.49
N GLY A 97 -9.53 9.30 -8.99
CA GLY A 97 -10.32 8.10 -9.28
C GLY A 97 -11.68 8.07 -8.57
N ILE A 98 -11.84 8.77 -7.45
CA ILE A 98 -13.12 8.88 -6.73
C ILE A 98 -14.05 9.90 -7.40
N GLU A 99 -13.53 10.87 -8.13
CA GLU A 99 -14.35 11.90 -8.76
C GLU A 99 -15.44 11.29 -9.65
N GLY A 100 -16.70 11.60 -9.35
CA GLY A 100 -17.87 11.08 -10.06
C GLY A 100 -18.12 9.58 -9.88
N ALA A 101 -17.47 8.94 -8.93
CA ALA A 101 -17.70 7.55 -8.57
C ALA A 101 -18.77 7.41 -7.47
N LEU A 102 -19.54 6.33 -7.54
CA LEU A 102 -20.55 5.92 -6.59
C LEU A 102 -20.42 4.43 -6.32
N LEU A 103 -20.22 4.05 -5.08
CA LEU A 103 -20.27 2.65 -4.65
C LEU A 103 -21.67 2.30 -4.18
N ARG A 104 -22.34 1.39 -4.87
CA ARG A 104 -23.67 0.90 -4.50
C ARG A 104 -23.55 -0.46 -3.83
N LEU A 105 -24.05 -0.54 -2.60
CA LEU A 105 -24.06 -1.76 -1.80
C LEU A 105 -25.26 -2.67 -2.14
N SER A 106 -25.20 -3.91 -1.69
CA SER A 106 -26.25 -4.90 -1.91
C SER A 106 -27.61 -4.54 -1.28
N ASN A 107 -27.60 -3.73 -0.22
CA ASN A 107 -28.81 -3.22 0.44
C ASN A 107 -29.42 -1.99 -0.25
N GLY A 108 -28.78 -1.51 -1.35
CA GLY A 108 -29.19 -0.31 -2.09
C GLY A 108 -28.60 0.99 -1.57
N GLU A 109 -27.83 0.97 -0.50
CA GLU A 109 -27.11 2.15 0.00
C GLU A 109 -26.06 2.60 -1.01
N GLU A 110 -25.88 3.92 -1.12
CA GLU A 110 -24.93 4.54 -2.03
C GLU A 110 -23.90 5.37 -1.27
N ILE A 111 -22.62 5.05 -1.48
CA ILE A 111 -21.48 5.70 -0.84
C ILE A 111 -20.77 6.57 -1.88
N ILE A 112 -20.61 7.88 -1.60
CA ILE A 112 -20.02 8.87 -2.49
C ILE A 112 -19.07 9.81 -1.76
N GLY A 113 -18.23 10.52 -2.51
CA GLY A 113 -17.42 11.64 -2.00
C GLY A 113 -16.54 11.26 -0.82
N THR A 114 -16.66 11.98 0.28
CA THR A 114 -15.84 11.78 1.48
C THR A 114 -16.04 10.43 2.15
N ASP A 115 -17.24 9.87 2.08
CA ASP A 115 -17.51 8.55 2.64
C ASP A 115 -16.87 7.46 1.79
N LEU A 116 -16.87 7.61 0.46
CA LEU A 116 -16.15 6.70 -0.42
C LEU A 116 -14.62 6.81 -0.22
N MET A 117 -14.10 8.02 -0.01
CA MET A 117 -12.70 8.24 0.33
C MET A 117 -12.31 7.47 1.60
N ARG A 118 -13.17 7.52 2.64
CA ARG A 118 -12.92 6.78 3.90
C ARG A 118 -12.87 5.27 3.66
N VAL A 119 -13.82 4.72 2.88
CA VAL A 119 -13.82 3.30 2.51
C VAL A 119 -12.51 2.93 1.80
N VAL A 120 -12.10 3.71 0.79
CA VAL A 120 -10.87 3.44 0.04
C VAL A 120 -9.61 3.53 0.91
N GLU A 121 -9.57 4.41 1.92
CA GLU A 121 -8.43 4.48 2.84
C GLU A 121 -8.35 3.25 3.77
N GLU A 122 -9.49 2.71 4.22
CA GLU A 122 -9.54 1.43 4.93
C GLU A 122 -9.04 0.27 4.05
N GLU A 123 -9.34 0.30 2.75
CA GLU A 123 -8.84 -0.69 1.77
C GLU A 123 -7.34 -0.59 1.54
N ARG A 124 -6.79 0.61 1.50
CA ARG A 124 -5.33 0.81 1.47
C ARG A 124 -4.66 0.21 2.71
N GLN A 125 -5.29 0.37 3.87
CA GLN A 125 -4.80 -0.23 5.10
C GLN A 125 -4.86 -1.76 5.02
N LEU A 126 -5.97 -2.32 4.57
CA LEU A 126 -6.12 -3.76 4.37
C LEU A 126 -5.07 -4.28 3.39
N LYS A 127 -4.89 -3.61 2.24
CA LYS A 127 -3.89 -3.99 1.24
C LYS A 127 -2.49 -4.10 1.85
N ARG A 128 -2.07 -3.11 2.65
CA ARG A 128 -0.77 -3.12 3.33
C ARG A 128 -0.62 -4.34 4.26
N ILE A 129 -1.69 -4.70 4.98
CA ILE A 129 -1.68 -5.87 5.87
C ILE A 129 -1.65 -7.17 5.05
N VAL A 130 -2.48 -7.25 4.00
CA VAL A 130 -2.56 -8.43 3.13
C VAL A 130 -1.24 -8.65 2.36
N ASP A 131 -0.58 -7.59 1.95
CA ASP A 131 0.73 -7.68 1.27
C ASP A 131 1.87 -8.14 2.21
N ALA A 132 1.70 -8.02 3.52
CA ALA A 132 2.64 -8.54 4.51
C ALA A 132 2.52 -10.05 4.74
N PHE A 133 1.44 -10.71 4.30
CA PHE A 133 1.36 -12.16 4.34
C PHE A 133 2.33 -12.80 3.33
N PRO A 134 2.81 -14.01 3.61
CA PRO A 134 3.63 -14.76 2.66
C PRO A 134 2.97 -14.87 1.27
N THR A 135 3.77 -14.78 0.21
CA THR A 135 3.29 -14.67 -1.16
C THR A 135 2.56 -15.91 -1.70
N HIS A 136 2.75 -17.06 -1.07
CA HIS A 136 2.05 -18.29 -1.44
C HIS A 136 0.55 -18.29 -1.09
N TYR A 137 0.09 -17.36 -0.23
CA TYR A 137 -1.34 -17.16 0.02
C TYR A 137 -1.91 -16.18 -1.02
N PRO A 138 -2.85 -16.63 -1.88
CA PRO A 138 -3.45 -15.74 -2.88
C PRO A 138 -4.24 -14.60 -2.21
N ARG A 139 -3.99 -13.37 -2.63
CA ARG A 139 -4.56 -12.16 -2.03
C ARG A 139 -6.09 -12.16 -2.00
N HIS A 140 -6.72 -12.63 -3.09
CA HIS A 140 -8.18 -12.74 -3.16
C HIS A 140 -8.75 -13.75 -2.14
N ILE A 141 -8.02 -14.82 -1.80
CA ILE A 141 -8.44 -15.77 -0.77
C ILE A 141 -8.36 -15.12 0.62
N LEU A 142 -7.26 -14.40 0.91
CA LEU A 142 -7.09 -13.67 2.17
C LEU A 142 -8.18 -12.61 2.35
N GLU A 143 -8.49 -11.88 1.30
CA GLU A 143 -9.55 -10.87 1.27
C GLU A 143 -10.93 -11.49 1.60
N GLN A 144 -11.30 -12.57 0.92
CA GLN A 144 -12.58 -13.22 1.16
C GLN A 144 -12.64 -13.88 2.54
N ALA A 145 -11.52 -14.42 3.05
CA ALA A 145 -11.41 -14.92 4.40
C ALA A 145 -11.58 -13.79 5.45
N ALA A 146 -11.04 -12.59 5.17
CA ALA A 146 -11.22 -11.41 6.02
C ALA A 146 -12.70 -10.99 6.10
N ILE A 147 -13.37 -10.90 4.95
CA ILE A 147 -14.80 -10.56 4.88
C ILE A 147 -15.65 -11.62 5.57
N ALA A 148 -15.32 -12.92 5.42
CA ALA A 148 -15.99 -14.02 6.12
C ALA A 148 -15.82 -13.97 7.66
N GLY A 149 -14.81 -13.24 8.16
CA GLY A 149 -14.51 -13.15 9.58
C GLY A 149 -13.51 -14.20 10.10
N ALA A 150 -12.79 -14.88 9.21
CA ALA A 150 -11.83 -15.91 9.58
C ALA A 150 -10.67 -15.41 10.45
N PHE A 151 -10.38 -14.12 10.39
CA PHE A 151 -9.30 -13.45 11.13
C PHE A 151 -9.77 -12.78 12.43
N VAL A 152 -11.06 -12.83 12.74
CA VAL A 152 -11.57 -12.34 14.03
C VAL A 152 -10.99 -13.22 15.15
N PRO A 153 -10.43 -12.62 16.21
CA PRO A 153 -9.83 -13.39 17.30
C PRO A 153 -10.79 -14.45 17.88
N GLY A 154 -10.35 -15.70 17.89
CA GLY A 154 -11.12 -16.82 18.38
C GLY A 154 -12.22 -17.35 17.45
N ALA A 155 -12.48 -16.75 16.29
CA ALA A 155 -13.50 -17.24 15.37
C ALA A 155 -13.24 -18.68 14.90
N VAL A 156 -12.03 -18.94 14.40
CA VAL A 156 -11.59 -20.28 13.97
C VAL A 156 -11.44 -21.26 15.11
N ASP A 157 -11.27 -20.80 16.34
CA ASP A 157 -11.15 -21.68 17.52
C ASP A 157 -12.54 -22.14 18.03
N ARG A 158 -13.57 -21.34 17.82
CA ARG A 158 -14.96 -21.65 18.21
C ARG A 158 -15.64 -22.61 17.24
N ASP A 159 -15.51 -22.35 15.93
CA ASP A 159 -16.13 -23.14 14.87
C ASP A 159 -15.30 -23.08 13.59
N LEU A 160 -14.31 -23.95 13.51
CA LEU A 160 -13.40 -24.01 12.35
C LEU A 160 -14.12 -24.49 11.08
N GLN A 161 -15.03 -25.49 11.20
CA GLN A 161 -15.78 -25.99 10.04
C GLN A 161 -16.73 -24.91 9.51
N GLY A 162 -17.53 -24.30 10.38
CA GLY A 162 -18.45 -23.23 9.95
C GLY A 162 -17.72 -22.04 9.34
N MET A 163 -16.51 -21.71 9.82
CA MET A 163 -15.70 -20.65 9.24
C MET A 163 -15.13 -21.06 7.87
N ALA A 164 -14.65 -22.30 7.71
CA ALA A 164 -14.20 -22.80 6.40
C ALA A 164 -15.35 -22.79 5.36
N ASP A 165 -16.55 -23.16 5.78
CA ASP A 165 -17.75 -23.09 4.92
C ASP A 165 -18.12 -21.63 4.59
N ALA A 166 -17.96 -20.70 5.54
CA ALA A 166 -18.21 -19.27 5.32
C ALA A 166 -17.25 -18.70 4.26
N VAL A 167 -15.97 -19.03 4.35
CA VAL A 167 -14.96 -18.61 3.34
C VAL A 167 -15.28 -19.23 1.98
N ALA A 168 -15.63 -20.51 1.93
CA ALA A 168 -16.01 -21.17 0.68
C ALA A 168 -17.22 -20.52 0.02
N ARG A 169 -18.27 -20.19 0.79
CA ARG A 169 -19.44 -19.44 0.29
C ARG A 169 -19.07 -18.06 -0.27
N ARG A 170 -18.13 -17.36 0.40
CA ARG A 170 -17.63 -16.06 -0.09
C ARG A 170 -16.92 -16.21 -1.44
N LEU A 171 -16.08 -17.23 -1.59
CA LEU A 171 -15.39 -17.51 -2.85
C LEU A 171 -16.37 -17.85 -3.98
N ASP A 172 -17.44 -18.60 -3.67
CA ASP A 172 -18.50 -18.90 -4.65
C ASP A 172 -19.32 -17.65 -5.03
N LEU A 173 -19.51 -16.72 -4.09
CA LEU A 173 -20.23 -15.47 -4.35
C LEU A 173 -19.54 -14.61 -5.44
N ILE A 174 -18.21 -14.58 -5.43
CA ILE A 174 -17.42 -13.78 -6.38
C ILE A 174 -17.04 -14.55 -7.64
N ALA A 175 -17.23 -15.88 -7.66
CA ALA A 175 -16.87 -16.73 -8.79
C ALA A 175 -17.94 -16.68 -9.90
N LEU A 176 -17.50 -16.84 -11.14
CA LEU A 176 -18.42 -17.08 -12.24
C LEU A 176 -19.18 -18.38 -12.01
N GLU A 177 -20.40 -18.49 -12.53
CA GLU A 177 -21.30 -19.63 -12.26
C GLU A 177 -20.62 -20.99 -12.48
N TYR A 178 -19.89 -21.13 -13.58
CA TYR A 178 -19.17 -22.37 -13.94
C TYR A 178 -17.87 -22.61 -13.14
N GLU A 179 -17.46 -21.65 -12.31
CA GLU A 179 -16.27 -21.71 -11.45
C GLU A 179 -16.62 -21.96 -9.98
N ARG A 180 -17.88 -22.04 -9.64
CA ARG A 180 -18.37 -22.31 -8.29
C ARG A 180 -18.11 -23.75 -7.87
N GLY A 181 -18.32 -24.02 -6.60
CA GLY A 181 -18.19 -25.34 -6.00
C GLY A 181 -17.08 -25.42 -4.95
N TRP A 182 -16.69 -24.30 -4.38
CA TRP A 182 -15.74 -24.26 -3.27
C TRP A 182 -16.30 -25.00 -2.04
N GLN A 183 -15.47 -25.83 -1.44
CA GLN A 183 -15.74 -26.54 -0.20
C GLN A 183 -14.64 -26.26 0.81
N GLY A 184 -15.01 -25.93 2.03
CA GLY A 184 -14.10 -25.70 3.15
C GLY A 184 -14.05 -26.91 4.08
N ARG A 185 -12.85 -27.26 4.54
CA ARG A 185 -12.65 -28.31 5.55
C ARG A 185 -11.53 -27.94 6.51
N PRO A 186 -11.63 -28.26 7.80
CA PRO A 186 -10.54 -28.16 8.73
C PRO A 186 -9.34 -29.02 8.32
N THR A 187 -8.14 -28.56 8.66
CA THR A 187 -6.89 -29.32 8.55
C THR A 187 -6.36 -29.74 9.92
N GLN A 188 -5.40 -30.66 9.95
CA GLN A 188 -4.84 -31.20 11.20
C GLN A 188 -4.11 -30.14 12.03
N ASP A 189 -3.52 -29.14 11.39
CA ASP A 189 -2.84 -28.00 12.01
C ASP A 189 -3.81 -26.91 12.49
N ARG A 190 -5.13 -27.20 12.51
CA ARG A 190 -6.20 -26.25 12.87
C ARG A 190 -6.28 -25.06 11.87
N GLY A 191 -5.87 -25.27 10.65
CA GLY A 191 -6.11 -24.41 9.50
C GLY A 191 -7.34 -24.83 8.73
N MET A 192 -7.50 -24.31 7.50
CA MET A 192 -8.59 -24.70 6.61
C MET A 192 -8.07 -24.98 5.19
N ARG A 193 -8.62 -26.05 4.60
CA ARG A 193 -8.45 -26.42 3.20
C ARG A 193 -9.68 -25.97 2.44
N LEU A 194 -9.48 -25.15 1.42
CA LEU A 194 -10.50 -24.69 0.49
C LEU A 194 -10.24 -25.38 -0.84
N ALA A 195 -11.21 -26.11 -1.37
CA ALA A 195 -11.04 -26.86 -2.61
C ALA A 195 -12.27 -26.77 -3.51
N ARG A 196 -12.04 -26.77 -4.81
CA ARG A 196 -13.09 -26.91 -5.84
C ARG A 196 -12.59 -27.78 -6.99
N ILE A 197 -13.49 -28.23 -7.82
CA ILE A 197 -13.16 -28.90 -9.09
C ILE A 197 -13.44 -27.88 -10.21
N LEU A 198 -12.39 -27.48 -10.92
CA LEU A 198 -12.48 -26.58 -12.05
C LEU A 198 -12.02 -27.31 -13.33
N ARG A 199 -12.91 -27.47 -14.28
CA ARG A 199 -12.64 -28.19 -15.56
C ARG A 199 -12.03 -29.58 -15.35
N GLY A 200 -12.50 -30.32 -14.34
CA GLY A 200 -12.03 -31.67 -14.01
C GLY A 200 -10.71 -31.71 -13.20
N VAL A 201 -10.13 -30.55 -12.86
CA VAL A 201 -8.91 -30.46 -12.03
C VAL A 201 -9.27 -29.93 -10.64
N GLU A 202 -8.77 -30.60 -9.62
CA GLU A 202 -8.94 -30.11 -8.25
C GLU A 202 -8.01 -28.90 -7.99
N GLU A 203 -8.60 -27.76 -7.67
CA GLU A 203 -7.91 -26.58 -7.18
C GLU A 203 -7.98 -26.55 -5.65
N VAL A 204 -6.83 -26.43 -5.00
CA VAL A 204 -6.73 -26.42 -3.53
C VAL A 204 -6.02 -25.16 -3.06
N ARG A 205 -6.54 -24.56 -2.00
CA ARG A 205 -5.91 -23.45 -1.27
C ARG A 205 -5.95 -23.77 0.21
N ASN A 206 -4.80 -23.68 0.86
CA ASN A 206 -4.70 -23.90 2.29
C ASN A 206 -4.44 -22.58 3.01
N LEU A 207 -5.14 -22.36 4.10
CA LEU A 207 -4.87 -21.33 5.09
C LEU A 207 -4.42 -22.01 6.37
N ASP A 208 -3.12 -22.00 6.67
CA ASP A 208 -2.53 -22.74 7.76
C ASP A 208 -2.98 -22.23 9.12
N GLY A 209 -3.06 -23.12 10.10
CA GLY A 209 -3.48 -22.77 11.44
C GLY A 209 -2.60 -21.73 12.13
N ALA A 210 -1.29 -21.75 11.87
CA ALA A 210 -0.36 -20.72 12.35
C ALA A 210 -0.62 -19.37 11.71
N MET A 211 -0.87 -19.31 10.39
CA MET A 211 -1.18 -18.10 9.66
C MET A 211 -2.49 -17.46 10.15
N LEU A 212 -3.55 -18.26 10.37
CA LEU A 212 -4.84 -17.76 10.88
C LEU A 212 -4.75 -17.12 12.27
N ARG A 213 -3.64 -17.35 13.00
CA ARG A 213 -3.38 -16.81 14.34
C ARG A 213 -2.21 -15.82 14.36
N SER A 214 -1.70 -15.46 13.21
CA SER A 214 -0.56 -14.54 13.06
C SER A 214 -0.90 -13.11 13.51
N GLY A 215 0.12 -12.28 13.62
CA GLY A 215 -0.05 -10.85 13.89
C GLY A 215 -0.80 -10.15 12.76
N GLU A 216 -0.52 -10.53 11.50
CA GLU A 216 -1.19 -10.05 10.30
C GLU A 216 -2.67 -10.41 10.31
N ALA A 217 -3.01 -11.66 10.64
CA ALA A 217 -4.39 -12.11 10.77
C ALA A 217 -5.16 -11.29 11.81
N ARG A 218 -4.57 -11.07 13.00
CA ARG A 218 -5.20 -10.25 14.06
C ARG A 218 -5.45 -8.82 13.61
N ARG A 219 -4.49 -8.20 12.91
CA ARG A 219 -4.67 -6.84 12.36
C ARG A 219 -5.77 -6.80 11.31
N THR A 220 -5.84 -7.79 10.43
CA THR A 220 -6.92 -7.93 9.45
C THR A 220 -8.28 -8.11 10.14
N GLY A 221 -8.34 -8.90 11.22
CA GLY A 221 -9.56 -9.13 11.99
C GLY A 221 -10.19 -7.88 12.58
N LEU A 222 -9.41 -6.82 12.83
CA LEU A 222 -9.93 -5.53 13.31
C LEU A 222 -10.77 -4.80 12.25
N LEU A 223 -10.57 -5.09 10.97
CA LEU A 223 -11.30 -4.49 9.86
C LEU A 223 -12.54 -5.30 9.46
N THR A 224 -12.76 -6.48 10.02
CA THR A 224 -13.81 -7.42 9.58
C THR A 224 -15.20 -6.78 9.58
N GLN A 225 -15.57 -6.01 10.62
CA GLN A 225 -16.90 -5.42 10.71
C GLN A 225 -17.14 -4.44 9.56
N SER A 226 -16.23 -3.52 9.32
CA SER A 226 -16.30 -2.57 8.21
C SER A 226 -16.33 -3.27 6.85
N LEU A 227 -15.53 -4.34 6.68
CA LEU A 227 -15.51 -5.15 5.47
C LEU A 227 -16.84 -5.87 5.23
N GLN A 228 -17.49 -6.37 6.29
CA GLN A 228 -18.79 -7.02 6.20
C GLN A 228 -19.91 -6.02 5.90
N ASP A 229 -19.87 -4.84 6.50
CA ASP A 229 -20.83 -3.78 6.25
C ASP A 229 -20.81 -3.34 4.79
N THR A 230 -19.62 -3.25 4.19
CA THR A 230 -19.46 -2.83 2.79
C THR A 230 -19.60 -3.98 1.80
N TYR A 231 -18.93 -5.11 2.05
CA TYR A 231 -18.79 -6.22 1.09
C TYR A 231 -19.54 -7.50 1.50
N GLY A 232 -20.39 -7.46 2.49
CA GLY A 232 -21.19 -8.62 2.92
C GLY A 232 -22.03 -9.24 1.80
N GLY A 233 -22.52 -8.40 0.89
CA GLY A 233 -23.17 -8.80 -0.36
C GLY A 233 -22.36 -8.36 -1.59
N THR A 234 -22.98 -8.43 -2.77
CA THR A 234 -22.42 -7.89 -4.01
C THR A 234 -22.53 -6.38 -4.01
N CYS A 235 -21.46 -5.68 -4.42
CA CYS A 235 -21.51 -4.24 -4.62
C CYS A 235 -21.02 -3.86 -6.01
N THR A 236 -21.36 -2.66 -6.45
CA THR A 236 -21.03 -2.15 -7.78
C THR A 236 -20.46 -0.75 -7.69
N LEU A 237 -19.41 -0.50 -8.45
CA LEU A 237 -18.89 0.84 -8.68
C LEU A 237 -19.55 1.42 -9.92
N VAL A 238 -20.24 2.52 -9.75
CA VAL A 238 -20.98 3.22 -10.82
C VAL A 238 -20.26 4.53 -11.15
N ARG A 239 -20.00 4.77 -12.43
CA ARG A 239 -19.44 6.01 -12.97
C ARG A 239 -20.14 6.35 -14.28
N LYS A 240 -20.86 7.45 -14.34
CA LYS A 240 -21.63 7.83 -15.54
C LYS A 240 -22.38 6.60 -16.12
N ASP A 241 -21.94 6.12 -17.28
CA ASP A 241 -22.56 5.01 -18.02
C ASP A 241 -21.90 3.64 -17.76
N ARG A 242 -20.92 3.56 -16.85
CA ARG A 242 -20.19 2.32 -16.52
C ARG A 242 -20.60 1.80 -15.16
N VAL A 243 -20.89 0.50 -15.10
CA VAL A 243 -21.14 -0.24 -13.87
C VAL A 243 -20.15 -1.40 -13.81
N GLN A 244 -19.38 -1.47 -12.74
CA GLN A 244 -18.40 -2.53 -12.52
C GLN A 244 -18.75 -3.27 -11.22
N VAL A 245 -18.79 -4.61 -11.30
CA VAL A 245 -18.96 -5.45 -10.11
C VAL A 245 -17.68 -5.39 -9.27
N ILE A 246 -17.86 -5.16 -7.98
CA ILE A 246 -16.77 -5.09 -7.00
C ILE A 246 -16.84 -6.33 -6.10
N ASN A 247 -15.85 -7.19 -6.20
CA ASN A 247 -15.79 -8.46 -5.48
C ASN A 247 -15.22 -8.32 -4.07
N GLY A 248 -14.60 -7.18 -3.77
CA GLY A 248 -13.98 -6.91 -2.47
C GLY A 248 -13.13 -5.65 -2.49
N PRO A 249 -12.51 -5.29 -1.36
CA PRO A 249 -11.72 -4.08 -1.17
C PRO A 249 -10.57 -3.93 -2.18
N LEU A 250 -9.83 -4.99 -2.47
CA LEU A 250 -8.72 -4.93 -3.42
C LEU A 250 -9.19 -4.63 -4.85
N THR A 251 -10.37 -5.13 -5.22
CA THR A 251 -10.98 -4.84 -6.52
C THR A 251 -11.43 -3.38 -6.61
N LEU A 252 -12.02 -2.83 -5.55
CA LEU A 252 -12.42 -1.42 -5.51
C LEU A 252 -11.20 -0.51 -5.59
N LEU A 253 -10.20 -0.76 -4.76
CA LEU A 253 -8.96 0.02 -4.75
C LEU A 253 -8.29 0.03 -6.13
N SER A 254 -8.18 -1.14 -6.79
CA SER A 254 -7.62 -1.23 -8.15
C SER A 254 -8.46 -0.43 -9.15
N ALA A 255 -9.79 -0.54 -9.12
CA ALA A 255 -10.67 0.20 -10.02
C ALA A 255 -10.61 1.73 -9.84
N ILE A 256 -10.38 2.19 -8.60
CA ILE A 256 -10.19 3.61 -8.29
C ILE A 256 -8.84 4.10 -8.82
N LEU A 257 -7.75 3.37 -8.54
CA LEU A 257 -6.40 3.74 -9.00
C LEU A 257 -6.31 3.76 -10.53
N GLU A 258 -6.80 2.71 -11.21
CA GLU A 258 -6.82 2.63 -12.67
C GLU A 258 -7.59 3.79 -13.32
N GLU A 259 -8.64 4.28 -12.68
CA GLU A 259 -9.39 5.44 -13.20
C GLU A 259 -8.61 6.73 -12.98
N GLY A 260 -7.93 6.87 -11.84
CA GLY A 260 -7.05 8.01 -11.57
C GLY A 260 -5.92 8.14 -12.59
N GLU A 261 -5.42 7.01 -13.12
CA GLU A 261 -4.37 6.98 -14.15
C GLU A 261 -4.85 7.40 -15.54
N LYS A 262 -6.16 7.33 -15.83
CA LYS A 262 -6.74 7.63 -17.16
C LYS A 262 -6.90 9.11 -17.44
N GLY A 263 -6.57 9.97 -16.52
CA GLY A 263 -6.79 11.41 -16.59
C GLY A 263 -5.78 12.20 -17.43
#